data_a8172a2d37f5f3e3d54ece107ef99d0c
#
_entry.id   a8172a2d37f5f3e3d54ece107ef99d0c
#
_cell.length_a   1.000
_cell.length_b   1.000
_cell.length_c   1.000
_cell.angle_alpha   90.00
_cell.angle_beta   90.00
_cell.angle_gamma   90.00
#
_symmetry.space_group_name_H-M   'P 1'
#
loop_
_entity.id
_entity.type
_entity.pdbx_description
1 polymer ?
#
loop_
_entity_poly.entity_id
_entity_poly.type
_entity_poly.pdbx_seq_one_letter_code
_entity_poly.pdbx_strand_id
1 'polypeptide(L)'
;MRRWAAAIAGLFLATGTCWASDAMDDHDCFTADNERRITACSELIEQPGVATQTLGSAYAMRALALSLKGNYDPAISDYDEAIKLVPDFAVALNNRAWAYFKSGRAEKGLPDVEHSLRVQPVSPHSYDTRAHIRQVMGDPDGALRDYESAMRFGGSRMIRLYQCGLAAHQLYKGAVDGNYTTELRRAMQVCVRDTGCDPLPPDEECVAATS
;
A
#
# COMPACT_ATOMS: atom_id res chain seq x y z
N MET A 1 -26.90 -75.51 36.84
CA MET A 1 -27.34 -74.08 37.11
C MET A 1 -26.23 -73.16 36.62
N ARG A 2 -26.38 -72.64 35.43
CA ARG A 2 -25.38 -71.73 34.77
C ARG A 2 -25.86 -70.32 34.87
N ARG A 3 -25.13 -69.44 35.54
CA ARG A 3 -25.36 -68.00 35.65
C ARG A 3 -24.64 -67.33 34.48
N TRP A 4 -25.39 -66.64 33.62
CA TRP A 4 -24.86 -65.80 32.60
C TRP A 4 -24.63 -64.39 33.14
N ALA A 5 -23.40 -63.92 33.09
CA ALA A 5 -23.05 -62.53 33.37
C ALA A 5 -23.15 -61.71 32.07
N ALA A 6 -24.05 -60.74 32.02
CA ALA A 6 -24.16 -59.82 30.93
C ALA A 6 -23.08 -58.69 31.07
N ALA A 7 -22.19 -58.59 30.08
CA ALA A 7 -21.25 -57.51 29.95
C ALA A 7 -21.96 -56.33 29.28
N ILE A 8 -22.05 -55.22 30.01
CA ILE A 8 -22.52 -53.92 29.46
C ILE A 8 -21.32 -53.26 28.78
N ALA A 9 -21.30 -53.21 27.47
CA ALA A 9 -20.34 -52.43 26.71
C ALA A 9 -20.81 -50.96 26.72
N GLY A 10 -20.11 -50.13 27.48
CA GLY A 10 -20.31 -48.69 27.47
C GLY A 10 -19.79 -48.09 26.17
N LEU A 11 -20.71 -47.56 25.38
CA LEU A 11 -20.42 -46.79 24.15
C LEU A 11 -20.02 -45.38 24.57
N PHE A 12 -18.72 -45.10 24.64
CA PHE A 12 -18.24 -43.73 24.76
C PHE A 12 -18.46 -43.01 23.42
N LEU A 13 -19.53 -42.26 23.33
CA LEU A 13 -19.70 -41.24 22.27
C LEU A 13 -18.72 -40.10 22.58
N ALA A 14 -17.56 -40.13 21.92
CA ALA A 14 -16.69 -38.98 21.85
C ALA A 14 -17.40 -37.93 20.99
N THR A 15 -18.08 -36.98 21.65
CA THR A 15 -18.50 -35.75 20.99
C THR A 15 -17.26 -34.93 20.70
N GLY A 16 -16.63 -35.21 19.57
CA GLY A 16 -15.65 -34.32 18.98
C GLY A 16 -16.37 -33.04 18.61
N THR A 17 -16.26 -32.04 19.48
CA THR A 17 -16.51 -30.65 19.08
C THR A 17 -15.49 -30.33 18.00
N CYS A 18 -15.90 -30.47 16.75
CA CYS A 18 -15.19 -29.88 15.61
C CYS A 18 -15.24 -28.37 15.86
N TRP A 19 -14.20 -27.84 16.46
CA TRP A 19 -13.92 -26.44 16.35
C TRP A 19 -13.66 -26.22 14.86
N ALA A 20 -14.65 -25.71 14.15
CA ALA A 20 -14.40 -25.07 12.88
C ALA A 20 -13.45 -23.92 13.25
N SER A 21 -12.15 -24.15 13.14
CA SER A 21 -11.23 -23.06 12.92
C SER A 21 -11.81 -22.34 11.70
N ASP A 22 -12.23 -21.09 11.85
CA ASP A 22 -12.40 -20.23 10.70
C ASP A 22 -11.05 -20.30 9.96
N ALA A 23 -10.96 -21.23 9.02
CA ALA A 23 -9.80 -21.32 8.15
C ALA A 23 -9.77 -19.97 7.45
N MET A 24 -8.81 -19.12 7.83
CA MET A 24 -8.60 -17.87 7.15
C MET A 24 -8.26 -18.24 5.72
N ASP A 25 -9.18 -17.86 4.82
CA ASP A 25 -9.06 -18.14 3.41
C ASP A 25 -7.88 -17.33 2.85
N ASP A 26 -7.10 -17.89 1.93
CA ASP A 26 -6.07 -17.17 1.17
C ASP A 26 -6.61 -15.84 0.60
N HIS A 27 -7.92 -15.79 0.36
CA HIS A 27 -8.66 -14.59 -0.02
C HIS A 27 -8.48 -13.41 0.96
N ASP A 28 -8.46 -13.65 2.26
CA ASP A 28 -8.30 -12.60 3.28
C ASP A 28 -6.95 -11.89 3.19
N CYS A 29 -5.89 -12.57 2.76
CA CYS A 29 -4.60 -11.94 2.48
C CYS A 29 -4.70 -10.84 1.43
N PHE A 30 -5.61 -10.96 0.47
CA PHE A 30 -5.72 -10.03 -0.65
C PHE A 30 -6.87 -9.00 -0.51
N THR A 31 -7.87 -9.25 0.33
CA THR A 31 -9.11 -8.46 0.38
C THR A 31 -9.49 -7.90 1.75
N ALA A 32 -8.97 -8.46 2.85
CA ALA A 32 -9.34 -8.08 4.21
C ALA A 32 -8.82 -6.69 4.63
N ASP A 33 -9.28 -6.21 5.77
CA ASP A 33 -8.68 -5.07 6.48
C ASP A 33 -7.22 -5.36 6.88
N ASN A 34 -6.50 -4.34 7.32
CA ASN A 34 -5.06 -4.46 7.54
C ASN A 34 -4.68 -5.49 8.62
N GLU A 35 -5.47 -5.65 9.69
CA GLU A 35 -5.15 -6.61 10.76
C GLU A 35 -5.32 -8.05 10.27
N ARG A 36 -6.48 -8.34 9.67
CA ARG A 36 -6.77 -9.66 9.12
C ARG A 36 -5.81 -10.00 7.98
N ARG A 37 -5.48 -9.00 7.11
CA ARG A 37 -4.51 -9.18 6.04
C ARG A 37 -3.15 -9.59 6.57
N ILE A 38 -2.62 -8.94 7.62
CA ILE A 38 -1.33 -9.31 8.21
C ILE A 38 -1.35 -10.77 8.67
N THR A 39 -2.42 -11.19 9.35
CA THR A 39 -2.52 -12.58 9.86
C THR A 39 -2.65 -13.57 8.70
N ALA A 40 -3.60 -13.37 7.78
CA ALA A 40 -3.85 -14.27 6.66
C ALA A 40 -2.65 -14.40 5.72
N CYS A 41 -1.97 -13.27 5.40
CA CYS A 41 -0.74 -13.33 4.60
C CYS A 41 0.39 -14.04 5.34
N SER A 42 0.48 -13.94 6.68
CA SER A 42 1.49 -14.67 7.44
C SER A 42 1.26 -16.19 7.38
N GLU A 43 0.01 -16.63 7.50
CA GLU A 43 -0.36 -18.04 7.35
C GLU A 43 -0.06 -18.55 5.93
N LEU A 44 -0.41 -17.77 4.91
CA LEU A 44 -0.13 -18.12 3.51
C LEU A 44 1.38 -18.22 3.23
N ILE A 45 2.19 -17.32 3.79
CA ILE A 45 3.66 -17.33 3.64
C ILE A 45 4.28 -18.59 4.27
N GLU A 46 3.71 -19.11 5.34
CA GLU A 46 4.20 -20.32 6.05
C GLU A 46 3.73 -21.62 5.39
N GLN A 47 2.76 -21.58 4.47
CA GLN A 47 2.26 -22.78 3.81
C GLN A 47 3.33 -23.39 2.87
N PRO A 48 3.51 -24.72 2.90
CA PRO A 48 4.40 -25.39 1.96
C PRO A 48 3.79 -25.45 0.54
N GLY A 49 4.62 -25.26 -0.46
CA GLY A 49 4.23 -25.47 -1.87
C GLY A 49 3.48 -24.28 -2.52
N VAL A 50 3.39 -23.14 -1.86
CA VAL A 50 2.84 -21.91 -2.46
C VAL A 50 3.67 -21.51 -3.68
N ALA A 51 2.99 -21.19 -4.78
CA ALA A 51 3.66 -20.73 -6.01
C ALA A 51 4.44 -19.42 -5.75
N THR A 52 5.62 -19.29 -6.36
CA THR A 52 6.52 -18.15 -6.16
C THR A 52 5.82 -16.79 -6.37
N GLN A 53 4.99 -16.67 -7.39
CA GLN A 53 4.24 -15.44 -7.67
C GLN A 53 3.23 -15.11 -6.56
N THR A 54 2.50 -16.11 -6.06
CA THR A 54 1.55 -15.96 -4.96
C THR A 54 2.27 -15.58 -3.67
N LEU A 55 3.40 -16.25 -3.39
CA LEU A 55 4.23 -15.96 -2.22
C LEU A 55 4.77 -14.52 -2.27
N GLY A 56 5.28 -14.08 -3.41
CA GLY A 56 5.71 -12.69 -3.62
C GLY A 56 4.57 -11.68 -3.41
N SER A 57 3.36 -12.02 -3.87
CA SER A 57 2.17 -11.19 -3.66
C SER A 57 1.76 -11.17 -2.19
N ALA A 58 1.81 -12.29 -1.46
CA ALA A 58 1.50 -12.35 -0.04
C ALA A 58 2.44 -11.48 0.80
N TYR A 59 3.76 -11.54 0.54
CA TYR A 59 4.73 -10.63 1.16
C TYR A 59 4.39 -9.16 0.86
N ALA A 60 4.11 -8.81 -0.40
CA ALA A 60 3.79 -7.44 -0.78
C ALA A 60 2.49 -6.92 -0.12
N MET A 61 1.48 -7.77 0.04
CA MET A 61 0.21 -7.41 0.69
C MET A 61 0.37 -7.24 2.21
N ARG A 62 1.18 -8.10 2.86
CA ARG A 62 1.51 -7.93 4.29
C ARG A 62 2.32 -6.65 4.51
N ALA A 63 3.30 -6.39 3.66
CA ALA A 63 4.08 -5.16 3.67
C ALA A 63 3.22 -3.91 3.52
N LEU A 64 2.24 -3.93 2.60
CA LEU A 64 1.30 -2.82 2.43
C LEU A 64 0.51 -2.56 3.72
N ALA A 65 -0.06 -3.61 4.33
CA ALA A 65 -0.79 -3.47 5.58
C ALA A 65 0.07 -2.94 6.73
N LEU A 66 1.32 -3.41 6.83
CA LEU A 66 2.30 -2.90 7.80
C LEU A 66 2.65 -1.43 7.55
N SER A 67 2.85 -1.04 6.28
CA SER A 67 3.12 0.36 5.90
C SER A 67 1.97 1.30 6.25
N LEU A 68 0.73 0.88 6.01
CA LEU A 68 -0.48 1.66 6.35
C LEU A 68 -0.65 1.84 7.88
N LYS A 69 -0.06 0.94 8.67
CA LYS A 69 0.02 1.08 10.14
C LYS A 69 1.25 1.87 10.61
N GLY A 70 2.09 2.38 9.72
CA GLY A 70 3.32 3.09 10.04
C GLY A 70 4.50 2.19 10.43
N ASN A 71 4.37 0.87 10.31
CA ASN A 71 5.41 -0.12 10.62
C ASN A 71 6.35 -0.29 9.41
N TYR A 72 7.13 0.74 9.08
CA TYR A 72 7.89 0.79 7.83
C TYR A 72 9.04 -0.21 7.77
N ASP A 73 9.78 -0.46 8.86
CA ASP A 73 10.92 -1.39 8.84
C ASP A 73 10.50 -2.85 8.54
N PRO A 74 9.52 -3.44 9.23
CA PRO A 74 9.02 -4.76 8.84
C PRO A 74 8.36 -4.77 7.46
N ALA A 75 7.70 -3.68 7.04
CA ALA A 75 7.15 -3.58 5.70
C ALA A 75 8.25 -3.62 4.62
N ILE A 76 9.35 -2.89 4.81
CA ILE A 76 10.49 -2.92 3.90
C ILE A 76 11.09 -4.32 3.80
N SER A 77 11.24 -5.02 4.93
CA SER A 77 11.71 -6.41 4.92
C SER A 77 10.82 -7.35 4.10
N ASP A 78 9.51 -7.21 4.22
CA ASP A 78 8.56 -8.00 3.42
C ASP A 78 8.60 -7.62 1.94
N TYR A 79 8.73 -6.32 1.62
CA TYR A 79 8.93 -5.91 0.22
C TYR A 79 10.26 -6.44 -0.35
N ASP A 80 11.32 -6.55 0.45
CA ASP A 80 12.59 -7.14 0.03
C ASP A 80 12.38 -8.60 -0.42
N GLU A 81 11.64 -9.40 0.35
CA GLU A 81 11.32 -10.78 -0.04
C GLU A 81 10.37 -10.82 -1.26
N ALA A 82 9.38 -9.94 -1.33
CA ALA A 82 8.49 -9.86 -2.50
C ALA A 82 9.27 -9.57 -3.80
N ILE A 83 10.19 -8.61 -3.77
CA ILE A 83 10.99 -8.21 -4.94
C ILE A 83 12.06 -9.26 -5.27
N LYS A 84 12.62 -9.94 -4.28
CA LYS A 84 13.52 -11.07 -4.50
C LYS A 84 12.84 -12.24 -5.23
N LEU A 85 11.58 -12.51 -4.89
CA LEU A 85 10.75 -13.53 -5.54
C LEU A 85 10.28 -13.09 -6.93
N VAL A 86 9.93 -11.83 -7.09
CA VAL A 86 9.39 -11.23 -8.31
C VAL A 86 10.12 -9.91 -8.60
N PRO A 87 11.28 -9.92 -9.28
CA PRO A 87 12.14 -8.73 -9.44
C PRO A 87 11.49 -7.54 -10.12
N ASP A 88 10.57 -7.77 -11.05
CA ASP A 88 9.84 -6.72 -11.79
C ASP A 88 8.44 -6.47 -11.22
N PHE A 89 8.26 -6.66 -9.92
CA PHE A 89 7.00 -6.37 -9.25
C PHE A 89 6.84 -4.86 -9.03
N ALA A 90 6.40 -4.16 -10.06
CA ALA A 90 6.35 -2.70 -10.10
C ALA A 90 5.61 -2.08 -8.90
N VAL A 91 4.51 -2.70 -8.44
CA VAL A 91 3.75 -2.21 -7.28
C VAL A 91 4.54 -2.37 -5.99
N ALA A 92 5.22 -3.51 -5.78
CA ALA A 92 6.05 -3.72 -4.59
C ALA A 92 7.25 -2.77 -4.56
N LEU A 93 7.91 -2.55 -5.70
CA LEU A 93 8.98 -1.57 -5.88
C LEU A 93 8.51 -0.15 -5.50
N ASN A 94 7.38 0.29 -6.05
CA ASN A 94 6.80 1.60 -5.72
C ASN A 94 6.48 1.73 -4.22
N ASN A 95 5.85 0.71 -3.64
CA ASN A 95 5.43 0.77 -2.24
C ASN A 95 6.61 0.68 -1.28
N ARG A 96 7.70 -0.04 -1.62
CA ARG A 96 8.95 0.00 -0.85
C ARG A 96 9.60 1.38 -0.90
N ALA A 97 9.61 2.01 -2.08
CA ALA A 97 10.09 3.39 -2.23
C ALA A 97 9.28 4.36 -1.36
N TRP A 98 7.96 4.22 -1.33
CA TRP A 98 7.09 5.00 -0.46
C TRP A 98 7.38 4.75 1.03
N ALA A 99 7.57 3.49 1.44
CA ALA A 99 7.94 3.14 2.81
C ALA A 99 9.30 3.74 3.21
N TYR A 100 10.28 3.76 2.32
CA TYR A 100 11.55 4.48 2.54
C TYR A 100 11.33 5.98 2.68
N PHE A 101 10.53 6.60 1.83
CA PHE A 101 10.20 8.04 1.94
C PHE A 101 9.53 8.34 3.30
N LYS A 102 8.46 7.63 3.66
CA LYS A 102 7.72 7.84 4.91
C LYS A 102 8.55 7.58 6.16
N SER A 103 9.58 6.75 6.08
CA SER A 103 10.53 6.49 7.18
C SER A 103 11.74 7.43 7.21
N GLY A 104 11.75 8.51 6.39
CA GLY A 104 12.83 9.49 6.35
C GLY A 104 14.11 9.02 5.63
N ARG A 105 14.01 7.98 4.80
CA ARG A 105 15.13 7.37 4.05
C ARG A 105 14.91 7.50 2.53
N ALA A 106 14.40 8.65 2.11
CA ALA A 106 13.91 8.91 0.74
C ALA A 106 14.92 8.53 -0.35
N GLU A 107 16.21 8.79 -0.14
CA GLU A 107 17.28 8.47 -1.10
C GLU A 107 17.38 6.98 -1.40
N LYS A 108 17.02 6.10 -0.46
CA LYS A 108 16.99 4.63 -0.67
C LYS A 108 15.83 4.20 -1.56
N GLY A 109 14.75 4.98 -1.57
CA GLY A 109 13.56 4.67 -2.39
C GLY A 109 13.70 5.05 -3.86
N LEU A 110 14.61 5.96 -4.21
CA LEU A 110 14.72 6.47 -5.58
C LEU A 110 15.00 5.37 -6.62
N PRO A 111 15.96 4.45 -6.44
CA PRO A 111 16.20 3.37 -7.40
C PRO A 111 14.98 2.46 -7.64
N ASP A 112 14.20 2.21 -6.59
CA ASP A 112 13.01 1.36 -6.66
C ASP A 112 11.91 1.99 -7.48
N VAL A 113 11.57 3.25 -7.20
CA VAL A 113 10.52 3.94 -7.95
C VAL A 113 10.92 4.16 -9.41
N GLU A 114 12.21 4.38 -9.69
CA GLU A 114 12.71 4.42 -11.06
C GLU A 114 12.59 3.07 -11.76
N HIS A 115 12.85 1.96 -11.05
CA HIS A 115 12.61 0.62 -11.58
C HIS A 115 11.12 0.38 -11.82
N SER A 116 10.26 0.73 -10.86
CA SER A 116 8.81 0.66 -11.04
C SER A 116 8.34 1.37 -12.31
N LEU A 117 8.86 2.58 -12.57
CA LEU A 117 8.54 3.35 -13.78
C LEU A 117 9.13 2.77 -15.07
N ARG A 118 10.26 2.03 -15.01
CA ARG A 118 10.74 1.27 -16.19
C ARG A 118 9.81 0.11 -16.53
N VAL A 119 9.24 -0.56 -15.50
CA VAL A 119 8.30 -1.66 -15.70
C VAL A 119 6.91 -1.16 -16.09
N GLN A 120 6.44 -0.08 -15.45
CA GLN A 120 5.12 0.54 -15.69
C GLN A 120 5.26 2.05 -15.94
N PRO A 121 5.55 2.47 -17.19
CA PRO A 121 5.84 3.88 -17.51
C PRO A 121 4.67 4.86 -17.37
N VAL A 122 3.46 4.36 -17.17
CA VAL A 122 2.23 5.17 -17.02
C VAL A 122 1.61 5.09 -15.62
N SER A 123 2.37 4.65 -14.61
CA SER A 123 1.91 4.53 -13.22
C SER A 123 1.80 5.90 -12.54
N PRO A 124 0.60 6.44 -12.25
CA PRO A 124 0.47 7.72 -11.58
C PRO A 124 1.04 7.69 -10.17
N HIS A 125 0.88 6.57 -9.44
CA HIS A 125 1.40 6.41 -8.09
C HIS A 125 2.93 6.40 -8.04
N SER A 126 3.59 5.81 -9.04
CA SER A 126 5.07 5.81 -9.09
C SER A 126 5.62 7.19 -9.44
N TYR A 127 4.94 7.96 -10.28
CA TYR A 127 5.30 9.36 -10.49
C TYR A 127 5.10 10.19 -9.22
N ASP A 128 4.00 10.00 -8.51
CA ASP A 128 3.71 10.68 -7.24
C ASP A 128 4.78 10.36 -6.18
N THR A 129 5.09 9.08 -5.97
CA THR A 129 6.15 8.66 -5.04
C THR A 129 7.51 9.28 -5.39
N ARG A 130 7.88 9.30 -6.69
CA ARG A 130 9.14 9.89 -7.12
C ARG A 130 9.16 11.41 -6.94
N ALA A 131 8.03 12.06 -7.13
CA ALA A 131 7.89 13.49 -6.89
C ALA A 131 8.15 13.85 -5.43
N HIS A 132 7.55 13.12 -4.48
CA HIS A 132 7.80 13.31 -3.05
C HIS A 132 9.27 13.08 -2.69
N ILE A 133 9.88 12.02 -3.20
CA ILE A 133 11.30 11.74 -3.00
C ILE A 133 12.18 12.88 -3.53
N ARG A 134 11.93 13.35 -4.75
CA ARG A 134 12.68 14.46 -5.37
C ARG A 134 12.52 15.77 -4.62
N GLN A 135 11.33 16.06 -4.14
CA GLN A 135 11.04 17.26 -3.36
C GLN A 135 11.91 17.31 -2.10
N VAL A 136 11.92 16.25 -1.28
CA VAL A 136 12.74 16.22 -0.06
C VAL A 136 14.24 16.13 -0.34
N MET A 137 14.63 15.63 -1.53
CA MET A 137 16.04 15.62 -1.99
C MET A 137 16.49 16.97 -2.60
N GLY A 138 15.62 17.98 -2.65
CA GLY A 138 15.95 19.31 -3.15
C GLY A 138 15.96 19.45 -4.69
N ASP A 139 15.21 18.58 -5.40
CA ASP A 139 14.94 18.71 -6.85
C ASP A 139 13.49 19.14 -7.10
N PRO A 140 13.12 20.41 -6.83
CA PRO A 140 11.75 20.88 -6.98
C PRO A 140 11.26 20.86 -8.44
N ASP A 141 12.15 21.07 -9.41
CA ASP A 141 11.78 21.05 -10.82
C ASP A 141 11.51 19.62 -11.30
N GLY A 142 12.28 18.64 -10.82
CA GLY A 142 12.01 17.23 -11.05
C GLY A 142 10.72 16.77 -10.38
N ALA A 143 10.49 17.19 -9.14
CA ALA A 143 9.26 16.91 -8.40
C ALA A 143 8.02 17.46 -9.13
N LEU A 144 8.07 18.71 -9.59
CA LEU A 144 6.96 19.33 -10.35
C LEU A 144 6.62 18.53 -11.61
N ARG A 145 7.64 18.13 -12.41
CA ARG A 145 7.41 17.32 -13.61
C ARG A 145 6.77 15.97 -13.29
N ASP A 146 7.15 15.37 -12.18
CA ASP A 146 6.59 14.08 -11.76
C ASP A 146 5.15 14.23 -11.24
N TYR A 147 4.83 15.26 -10.46
CA TYR A 147 3.45 15.55 -10.06
C TYR A 147 2.55 15.85 -11.28
N GLU A 148 3.06 16.59 -12.27
CA GLU A 148 2.34 16.81 -13.53
C GLU A 148 2.10 15.51 -14.30
N SER A 149 3.06 14.58 -14.27
CA SER A 149 2.90 13.25 -14.86
C SER A 149 1.91 12.39 -14.10
N ALA A 150 1.93 12.43 -12.75
CA ALA A 150 0.95 11.76 -11.90
C ALA A 150 -0.47 12.24 -12.20
N MET A 151 -0.69 13.55 -12.33
CA MET A 151 -1.98 14.13 -12.73
C MET A 151 -2.41 13.70 -14.14
N ARG A 152 -1.47 13.69 -15.08
CA ARG A 152 -1.74 13.29 -16.47
C ARG A 152 -2.22 11.85 -16.58
N PHE A 153 -1.55 10.92 -15.88
CA PHE A 153 -1.87 9.50 -15.96
C PHE A 153 -2.98 9.08 -14.98
N GLY A 154 -3.12 9.76 -13.85
CA GLY A 154 -4.15 9.50 -12.85
C GLY A 154 -5.47 10.23 -13.08
N GLY A 155 -5.47 11.19 -14.03
CA GLY A 155 -6.67 11.91 -14.45
C GLY A 155 -7.33 12.72 -13.34
N SER A 156 -8.63 12.95 -13.48
CA SER A 156 -9.40 13.84 -12.61
C SER A 156 -9.37 13.42 -11.12
N ARG A 157 -9.21 12.13 -10.82
CA ARG A 157 -9.09 11.65 -9.43
C ARG A 157 -7.81 12.17 -8.79
N MET A 158 -6.67 11.99 -9.43
CA MET A 158 -5.37 12.46 -8.92
C MET A 158 -5.33 13.98 -8.83
N ILE A 159 -5.91 14.66 -9.83
CA ILE A 159 -6.00 16.13 -9.82
C ILE A 159 -6.80 16.61 -8.60
N ARG A 160 -7.96 15.99 -8.30
CA ARG A 160 -8.74 16.35 -7.10
C ARG A 160 -7.98 16.15 -5.81
N LEU A 161 -7.21 15.06 -5.67
CA LEU A 161 -6.38 14.84 -4.48
C LEU A 161 -5.41 16.00 -4.28
N TYR A 162 -4.69 16.41 -5.33
CA TYR A 162 -3.76 17.55 -5.22
C TYR A 162 -4.48 18.89 -5.01
N GLN A 163 -5.64 19.11 -5.64
CA GLN A 163 -6.46 20.29 -5.36
C GLN A 163 -6.82 20.37 -3.87
N CYS A 164 -7.24 19.24 -3.27
CA CYS A 164 -7.56 19.15 -1.84
C CYS A 164 -6.34 19.41 -0.95
N GLY A 165 -5.24 18.71 -1.17
CA GLY A 165 -4.05 18.88 -0.33
C GLY A 165 -3.50 20.30 -0.41
N LEU A 166 -3.41 20.87 -1.61
CA LEU A 166 -2.95 22.26 -1.80
C LEU A 166 -3.94 23.28 -1.22
N ALA A 167 -5.25 22.99 -1.20
CA ALA A 167 -6.23 23.84 -0.53
C ALA A 167 -6.06 23.77 1.00
N ALA A 168 -5.78 22.59 1.56
CA ALA A 168 -5.47 22.45 2.99
C ALA A 168 -4.23 23.26 3.41
N HIS A 169 -3.23 23.37 2.53
CA HIS A 169 -2.07 24.25 2.70
C HIS A 169 -2.34 25.73 2.34
N GLN A 170 -3.58 26.10 2.01
CA GLN A 170 -3.99 27.46 1.59
C GLN A 170 -3.27 27.97 0.32
N LEU A 171 -2.66 27.09 -0.45
CA LEU A 171 -1.97 27.40 -1.70
C LEU A 171 -2.90 27.40 -2.92
N TYR A 172 -4.03 26.70 -2.86
CA TYR A 172 -5.02 26.60 -3.92
C TYR A 172 -6.39 27.10 -3.43
N LYS A 173 -7.02 27.98 -4.21
CA LYS A 173 -8.33 28.58 -3.89
C LYS A 173 -9.39 28.30 -4.96
N GLY A 174 -9.02 27.56 -6.01
CA GLY A 174 -9.91 27.18 -7.10
C GLY A 174 -10.86 26.04 -6.69
N ALA A 175 -11.75 25.66 -7.61
CA ALA A 175 -12.67 24.55 -7.38
C ALA A 175 -11.93 23.19 -7.32
N VAL A 176 -12.39 22.31 -6.43
CA VAL A 176 -11.91 20.91 -6.34
C VAL A 176 -12.75 20.04 -7.29
N ASP A 177 -12.52 20.20 -8.57
CA ASP A 177 -13.34 19.63 -9.64
C ASP A 177 -12.60 18.58 -10.51
N GLY A 178 -11.30 18.39 -10.26
CA GLY A 178 -10.46 17.47 -11.03
C GLY A 178 -9.99 18.02 -12.37
N ASN A 179 -10.09 19.32 -12.58
CA ASN A 179 -9.56 19.97 -13.77
C ASN A 179 -8.16 20.53 -13.54
N TYR A 180 -7.24 20.25 -14.48
CA TYR A 180 -5.90 20.83 -14.44
C TYR A 180 -5.94 22.29 -14.90
N THR A 181 -5.59 23.21 -14.02
CA THR A 181 -5.61 24.65 -14.29
C THR A 181 -4.24 25.29 -14.08
N THR A 182 -4.05 26.49 -14.66
CA THR A 182 -2.83 27.29 -14.41
C THR A 182 -2.70 27.66 -12.92
N GLU A 183 -3.82 27.86 -12.22
CA GLU A 183 -3.81 28.14 -10.78
C GLU A 183 -3.29 26.93 -9.98
N LEU A 184 -3.79 25.73 -10.28
CA LEU A 184 -3.30 24.49 -9.66
C LEU A 184 -1.79 24.32 -9.92
N ARG A 185 -1.33 24.54 -11.14
CA ARG A 185 0.09 24.48 -11.47
C ARG A 185 0.93 25.47 -10.66
N ARG A 186 0.46 26.71 -10.49
CA ARG A 186 1.15 27.71 -9.65
C ARG A 186 1.19 27.30 -8.18
N ALA A 187 0.09 26.78 -7.64
CA ALA A 187 0.06 26.26 -6.28
C ALA A 187 1.06 25.11 -6.08
N MET A 188 1.12 24.17 -7.03
CA MET A 188 2.11 23.09 -7.02
C MET A 188 3.55 23.62 -7.08
N GLN A 189 3.83 24.62 -7.92
CA GLN A 189 5.15 25.27 -8.01
C GLN A 189 5.61 25.90 -6.71
N VAL A 190 4.70 26.38 -5.88
CA VAL A 190 5.02 26.89 -4.53
C VAL A 190 5.28 25.71 -3.59
N CYS A 191 4.40 24.71 -3.59
CA CYS A 191 4.48 23.57 -2.70
C CYS A 191 5.81 22.80 -2.87
N VAL A 192 6.25 22.50 -4.09
CA VAL A 192 7.46 21.71 -4.33
C VAL A 192 8.77 22.38 -3.84
N ARG A 193 8.74 23.69 -3.52
CA ARG A 193 9.87 24.41 -2.97
C ARG A 193 9.91 24.42 -1.44
N ASP A 194 8.84 23.91 -0.83
CA ASP A 194 8.72 23.75 0.61
C ASP A 194 8.70 22.26 0.95
N THR A 195 9.74 21.78 1.61
CA THR A 195 9.84 20.36 2.02
C THR A 195 8.81 19.96 3.07
N GLY A 196 8.15 20.91 3.73
CA GLY A 196 7.04 20.68 4.65
C GLY A 196 5.67 20.64 3.95
N CYS A 197 5.59 20.97 2.66
CA CYS A 197 4.36 20.91 1.89
C CYS A 197 4.18 19.50 1.30
N ASP A 198 3.15 18.78 1.73
CA ASP A 198 2.68 17.56 1.09
C ASP A 198 1.45 17.92 0.23
N PRO A 199 1.50 17.77 -1.09
CA PRO A 199 0.34 18.11 -1.94
C PRO A 199 -0.81 17.12 -1.85
N LEU A 200 -0.63 15.96 -1.18
CA LEU A 200 -1.73 15.05 -0.89
C LEU A 200 -2.48 15.47 0.39
N PRO A 201 -3.79 15.23 0.48
CA PRO A 201 -4.53 15.43 1.72
C PRO A 201 -4.07 14.43 2.79
N PRO A 202 -4.13 14.79 4.09
CA PRO A 202 -3.61 13.96 5.19
C PRO A 202 -4.28 12.58 5.31
N ASP A 203 -5.51 12.45 4.85
CA ASP A 203 -6.32 11.23 4.89
C ASP A 203 -6.39 10.51 3.53
N GLU A 204 -5.65 11.00 2.52
CA GLU A 204 -5.73 10.54 1.13
C GLU A 204 -7.16 10.53 0.55
N GLU A 205 -8.11 11.08 1.29
CA GLU A 205 -9.49 11.28 0.90
C GLU A 205 -9.79 12.77 0.78
N CYS A 206 -10.25 13.18 -0.40
CA CYS A 206 -10.72 14.53 -0.59
C CYS A 206 -12.15 14.64 -0.08
N VAL A 207 -12.34 14.83 1.21
CA VAL A 207 -13.63 15.27 1.75
C VAL A 207 -13.76 16.74 1.37
N ALA A 208 -14.39 17.02 0.22
CA ALA A 208 -14.74 18.38 -0.14
C ALA A 208 -15.50 18.98 1.04
N ALA A 209 -14.95 20.03 1.64
CA ALA A 209 -15.68 20.82 2.61
C ALA A 209 -16.96 21.32 1.88
N THR A 210 -18.05 20.64 2.09
CA THR A 210 -19.38 21.10 1.68
C THR A 210 -19.72 22.29 2.57
N SER A 211 -19.33 23.47 2.13
CA SER A 211 -19.79 24.73 2.67
C SER A 211 -21.11 25.12 2.04
#